data_1398ed6157c725d2ab78f1756b7b5f6d
#
_entry.id   1398ed6157c725d2ab78f1756b7b5f6d
#
_cell.length_a   1.000
_cell.length_b   1.000
_cell.length_c   1.000
_cell.angle_alpha   90.00
_cell.angle_beta   90.00
_cell.angle_gamma   90.00
#
_symmetry.space_group_name_H-M   'P 1'
#
loop_
_entity.id
_entity.type
_entity.pdbx_description
1 polymer ?
#
loop_
_entity_poly.entity_id
_entity_poly.type
_entity_poly.pdbx_seq_one_letter_code
_entity_poly.pdbx_strand_id
1 'polypeptide(L)'
;TATAVVAPEDCSPLVCDLASADDLPAVLDALPVSDAARLITFFGMIPNFDPQVILPRLAGLLRPSDHLLFSSNLAPGADYAAGVQGILPLYDNALTRDWLMTFLLDLGVEANDGALRFAIEDDPAGSGLKRVTVCFRFARRREIRVDEQQFQFPAGESIRLFFSWRHTPMLVRK
;
A
#
# COMPACT_ATOMS: atom_id res chain seq x y z
N THR A 1 -2.86 21.03 4.80
CA THR A 1 -3.32 20.84 3.41
C THR A 1 -2.34 21.52 2.46
N ALA A 2 -2.20 21.03 1.21
CA ALA A 2 -1.34 21.62 0.19
C ALA A 2 -1.70 23.11 -0.05
N THR A 3 -2.98 23.45 -0.04
CA THR A 3 -3.53 24.79 -0.21
C THR A 3 -3.15 25.80 0.90
N ALA A 4 -2.50 25.36 1.97
CA ALA A 4 -1.93 26.26 2.97
C ALA A 4 -0.56 26.83 2.53
N VAL A 5 0.07 26.25 1.51
CA VAL A 5 1.42 26.59 1.05
C VAL A 5 1.43 26.95 -0.44
N VAL A 6 0.51 26.38 -1.22
CA VAL A 6 0.37 26.57 -2.67
C VAL A 6 -0.97 27.24 -2.93
N ALA A 7 -1.02 28.19 -3.85
CA ALA A 7 -2.26 28.88 -4.21
C ALA A 7 -3.29 27.84 -4.75
N PRO A 8 -4.58 27.98 -4.41
CA PRO A 8 -5.60 27.02 -4.85
C PRO A 8 -5.66 26.78 -6.36
N GLU A 9 -5.41 27.83 -7.14
CA GLU A 9 -5.38 27.79 -8.61
C GLU A 9 -4.21 26.96 -9.17
N ASP A 10 -3.16 26.78 -8.38
CA ASP A 10 -1.99 25.97 -8.73
C ASP A 10 -2.13 24.51 -8.22
N CYS A 11 -3.28 24.18 -7.62
CA CYS A 11 -3.56 22.84 -7.11
C CYS A 11 -4.60 22.13 -7.97
N SER A 12 -4.24 20.98 -8.52
CA SER A 12 -5.14 20.11 -9.30
C SER A 12 -5.31 18.76 -8.56
N PRO A 13 -6.24 18.65 -7.59
CA PRO A 13 -6.44 17.41 -6.85
C PRO A 13 -7.04 16.33 -7.75
N LEU A 14 -6.45 15.14 -7.71
CA LEU A 14 -6.92 13.94 -8.40
C LEU A 14 -7.17 12.82 -7.41
N VAL A 15 -8.22 12.06 -7.63
CA VAL A 15 -8.51 10.82 -6.90
C VAL A 15 -8.45 9.67 -7.88
N CYS A 16 -7.47 8.78 -7.70
CA CYS A 16 -7.31 7.61 -8.55
C CYS A 16 -6.70 6.46 -7.75
N ASP A 17 -6.92 5.23 -8.23
CA ASP A 17 -6.14 4.08 -7.80
C ASP A 17 -4.88 4.01 -8.68
N LEU A 18 -3.73 4.35 -8.09
CA LEU A 18 -2.45 4.34 -8.79
C LEU A 18 -2.08 2.97 -9.38
N ALA A 19 -2.60 1.87 -8.82
CA ALA A 19 -2.34 0.54 -9.32
C ALA A 19 -3.12 0.22 -10.61
N SER A 20 -4.19 0.96 -10.90
CA SER A 20 -5.10 0.68 -12.02
C SER A 20 -5.38 1.88 -12.95
N ALA A 21 -4.94 3.09 -12.60
CA ALA A 21 -5.18 4.32 -13.38
C ALA A 21 -4.33 4.35 -14.67
N ASP A 22 -4.85 3.77 -15.74
CA ASP A 22 -4.14 3.71 -17.03
C ASP A 22 -4.14 5.04 -17.80
N ASP A 23 -5.05 5.94 -17.45
CA ASP A 23 -5.21 7.28 -18.04
C ASP A 23 -4.38 8.36 -17.33
N LEU A 24 -3.78 8.05 -16.18
CA LEU A 24 -3.02 9.01 -15.38
C LEU A 24 -1.90 9.73 -16.16
N PRO A 25 -1.12 9.06 -17.06
CA PRO A 25 -0.13 9.76 -17.89
C PRO A 25 -0.77 10.86 -18.75
N ALA A 26 -1.90 10.55 -19.40
CA ALA A 26 -2.61 11.50 -20.26
C ALA A 26 -3.17 12.68 -19.44
N VAL A 27 -3.69 12.41 -18.25
CA VAL A 27 -4.17 13.46 -17.32
C VAL A 27 -3.02 14.38 -16.90
N LEU A 28 -1.86 13.84 -16.54
CA LEU A 28 -0.70 14.62 -16.16
C LEU A 28 -0.13 15.45 -17.34
N ASP A 29 -0.19 14.92 -18.54
CA ASP A 29 0.28 15.62 -19.74
C ASP A 29 -0.70 16.72 -20.20
N ALA A 30 -1.97 16.63 -19.84
CA ALA A 30 -2.97 17.67 -20.08
C ALA A 30 -2.91 18.85 -19.10
N LEU A 31 -2.18 18.73 -17.99
CA LEU A 31 -1.98 19.84 -17.08
C LEU A 31 -1.18 20.94 -17.78
N PRO A 32 -1.51 22.24 -17.56
CA PRO A 32 -0.83 23.38 -18.18
C PRO A 32 0.57 23.59 -17.57
N VAL A 33 1.39 22.55 -17.62
CA VAL A 33 2.76 22.60 -17.13
C VAL A 33 3.66 22.89 -18.33
N SER A 34 4.51 23.89 -18.19
CA SER A 34 5.54 24.24 -19.17
C SER A 34 6.47 23.04 -19.47
N ASP A 35 7.38 23.19 -20.45
CA ASP A 35 8.45 22.23 -20.75
C ASP A 35 9.45 22.00 -19.59
N ALA A 36 9.15 22.52 -18.40
CA ALA A 36 9.97 22.31 -17.20
C ALA A 36 9.96 20.84 -16.73
N ALA A 37 11.08 20.41 -16.18
CA ALA A 37 11.18 19.12 -15.52
C ALA A 37 10.22 19.02 -14.35
N ARG A 38 9.51 17.90 -14.24
CA ARG A 38 8.60 17.63 -13.11
C ARG A 38 9.35 16.92 -11.98
N LEU A 39 8.98 17.25 -10.76
CA LEU A 39 9.37 16.49 -9.58
C LEU A 39 8.17 15.67 -9.09
N ILE A 40 8.23 14.38 -9.24
CA ILE A 40 7.22 13.45 -8.72
C ILE A 40 7.68 12.97 -7.35
N THR A 41 6.86 13.19 -6.32
CA THR A 41 7.16 12.72 -4.96
C THR A 41 6.26 11.57 -4.57
N PHE A 42 6.84 10.48 -4.07
CA PHE A 42 6.13 9.26 -3.72
C PHE A 42 6.60 8.74 -2.35
N PHE A 43 6.12 9.40 -1.28
CA PHE A 43 6.59 9.13 0.08
C PHE A 43 5.65 8.21 0.85
N GLY A 44 6.23 7.24 1.56
CA GLY A 44 5.52 6.34 2.46
C GLY A 44 4.62 5.30 1.78
N MET A 45 4.51 5.31 0.47
CA MET A 45 3.56 4.50 -0.29
C MET A 45 4.18 3.24 -0.92
N ILE A 46 5.44 3.30 -1.38
CA ILE A 46 6.14 2.16 -2.01
C ILE A 46 5.94 0.84 -1.23
N PRO A 47 6.05 0.82 0.11
CA PRO A 47 5.89 -0.43 0.85
C PRO A 47 4.50 -1.06 0.77
N ASN A 48 3.49 -0.31 0.38
CA ASN A 48 2.08 -0.74 0.37
C ASN A 48 1.58 -1.16 -1.02
N PHE A 49 2.46 -1.16 -2.01
CA PHE A 49 2.16 -1.61 -3.36
C PHE A 49 3.00 -2.83 -3.74
N ASP A 50 2.47 -3.64 -4.65
CA ASP A 50 3.27 -4.66 -5.31
C ASP A 50 4.34 -3.99 -6.18
N PRO A 51 5.64 -4.25 -5.94
CA PRO A 51 6.71 -3.61 -6.70
C PRO A 51 6.61 -3.87 -8.21
N GLN A 52 6.13 -5.06 -8.62
CA GLN A 52 5.98 -5.42 -10.02
C GLN A 52 4.85 -4.63 -10.71
N VAL A 53 3.92 -4.08 -9.95
CA VAL A 53 2.84 -3.24 -10.46
C VAL A 53 3.23 -1.76 -10.40
N ILE A 54 3.68 -1.28 -9.24
CA ILE A 54 3.84 0.16 -9.03
C ILE A 54 5.09 0.73 -9.69
N LEU A 55 6.22 -0.01 -9.71
CA LEU A 55 7.46 0.53 -10.25
C LEU A 55 7.40 0.78 -11.76
N PRO A 56 6.86 -0.11 -12.60
CA PRO A 56 6.66 0.17 -14.03
C PRO A 56 5.71 1.36 -14.27
N ARG A 57 4.66 1.49 -13.45
CA ARG A 57 3.73 2.62 -13.55
C ARG A 57 4.42 3.95 -13.22
N LEU A 58 5.15 4.02 -12.12
CA LEU A 58 5.92 5.21 -11.76
C LEU A 58 6.94 5.57 -12.84
N ALA A 59 7.64 4.55 -13.38
CA ALA A 59 8.57 4.77 -14.49
C ALA A 59 7.87 5.31 -15.74
N GLY A 60 6.67 4.82 -16.05
CA GLY A 60 5.86 5.28 -17.18
C GLY A 60 5.33 6.72 -17.06
N LEU A 61 5.29 7.28 -15.84
CA LEU A 61 4.90 8.67 -15.62
C LEU A 61 6.04 9.65 -15.88
N LEU A 62 7.30 9.18 -15.93
CA LEU A 62 8.49 10.01 -16.01
C LEU A 62 8.84 10.33 -17.47
N ARG A 63 9.09 11.59 -17.76
CA ARG A 63 9.79 12.06 -18.96
C ARG A 63 11.30 12.01 -18.71
N PRO A 64 12.14 12.05 -19.75
CA PRO A 64 13.61 12.01 -19.57
C PRO A 64 14.19 13.10 -18.67
N SER A 65 13.52 14.26 -18.58
CA SER A 65 13.94 15.39 -17.73
C SER A 65 13.36 15.35 -16.32
N ASP A 66 12.40 14.45 -16.04
CA ASP A 66 11.70 14.42 -14.76
C ASP A 66 12.53 13.73 -13.66
N HIS A 67 12.16 14.00 -12.43
CA HIS A 67 12.76 13.39 -11.26
C HIS A 67 11.71 12.69 -10.41
N LEU A 68 12.02 11.47 -9.93
CA LEU A 68 11.23 10.75 -8.94
C LEU A 68 11.95 10.77 -7.59
N LEU A 69 11.30 11.29 -6.57
CA LEU A 69 11.76 11.26 -5.20
C LEU A 69 10.82 10.36 -4.38
N PHE A 70 11.30 9.25 -3.88
CA PHE A 70 10.49 8.31 -3.12
C PHE A 70 11.14 7.92 -1.81
N SER A 71 10.34 7.41 -0.89
CA SER A 71 10.82 6.78 0.34
C SER A 71 10.43 5.32 0.40
N SER A 72 11.29 4.51 1.04
CA SER A 72 11.05 3.11 1.28
C SER A 72 11.29 2.75 2.74
N ASN A 73 10.53 1.79 3.26
CA ASN A 73 10.69 1.30 4.62
C ASN A 73 11.84 0.29 4.66
N LEU A 74 12.91 0.62 5.38
CA LEU A 74 14.05 -0.28 5.55
C LEU A 74 13.85 -1.19 6.77
N ALA A 75 14.32 -2.42 6.66
CA ALA A 75 14.49 -3.29 7.83
C ALA A 75 15.67 -2.80 8.66
N PRO A 76 15.55 -2.73 10.00
CA PRO A 76 16.64 -2.33 10.87
C PRO A 76 17.71 -3.42 11.02
N GLY A 77 18.94 -3.00 11.32
CA GLY A 77 20.06 -3.91 11.62
C GLY A 77 20.73 -4.51 10.39
N ALA A 78 21.74 -5.34 10.63
CA ALA A 78 22.53 -5.99 9.60
C ALA A 78 21.89 -7.29 9.08
N ASP A 79 21.16 -7.99 9.95
CA ASP A 79 20.40 -9.19 9.58
C ASP A 79 18.99 -8.78 9.12
N TYR A 80 18.76 -8.95 7.83
CA TYR A 80 17.49 -8.55 7.20
C TYR A 80 16.29 -9.30 7.77
N ALA A 81 16.39 -10.61 7.94
CA ALA A 81 15.28 -11.42 8.44
C ALA A 81 14.95 -11.09 9.90
N ALA A 82 15.97 -10.97 10.74
CA ALA A 82 15.82 -10.56 12.15
C ALA A 82 15.27 -9.12 12.24
N GLY A 83 15.73 -8.21 11.39
CA GLY A 83 15.24 -6.84 11.31
C GLY A 83 13.76 -6.78 10.97
N VAL A 84 13.32 -7.52 9.97
CA VAL A 84 11.90 -7.59 9.60
C VAL A 84 11.07 -8.22 10.73
N GLN A 85 11.58 -9.27 11.36
CA GLN A 85 10.90 -9.90 12.51
C GLN A 85 10.74 -8.92 13.68
N GLY A 86 11.77 -8.13 13.94
CA GLY A 86 11.78 -7.16 15.05
C GLY A 86 10.78 -6.02 14.92
N ILE A 87 10.29 -5.71 13.71
CA ILE A 87 9.29 -4.66 13.51
C ILE A 87 7.84 -5.16 13.64
N LEU A 88 7.59 -6.47 13.65
CA LEU A 88 6.24 -7.02 13.71
C LEU A 88 5.42 -6.46 14.89
N PRO A 89 5.97 -6.33 16.12
CA PRO A 89 5.24 -5.75 17.24
C PRO A 89 4.81 -4.28 17.04
N LEU A 90 5.48 -3.54 16.15
CA LEU A 90 5.09 -2.16 15.82
C LEU A 90 3.78 -2.11 15.02
N TYR A 91 3.45 -3.21 14.35
CA TYR A 91 2.20 -3.39 13.62
C TYR A 91 1.15 -4.10 14.46
N ASP A 92 1.53 -5.15 15.18
CA ASP A 92 0.64 -5.94 16.02
C ASP A 92 0.45 -5.29 17.40
N ASN A 93 -0.30 -4.21 17.42
CA ASN A 93 -0.66 -3.46 18.61
C ASN A 93 -2.16 -3.11 18.62
N ALA A 94 -2.67 -2.67 19.78
CA ALA A 94 -4.10 -2.42 19.97
C ALA A 94 -4.66 -1.39 18.97
N LEU A 95 -3.95 -0.27 18.75
CA LEU A 95 -4.42 0.78 17.84
C LEU A 95 -4.55 0.30 16.40
N THR A 96 -3.57 -0.46 15.91
CA THR A 96 -3.63 -1.04 14.56
C THR A 96 -4.74 -2.07 14.43
N ARG A 97 -4.93 -2.90 15.47
CA ARG A 97 -6.02 -3.87 15.49
C ARG A 97 -7.39 -3.19 15.47
N ASP A 98 -7.58 -2.15 16.28
CA ASP A 98 -8.82 -1.39 16.34
C ASP A 98 -9.10 -0.68 15.01
N TRP A 99 -8.08 -0.07 14.41
CA TRP A 99 -8.21 0.58 13.11
C TRP A 99 -8.63 -0.39 12.00
N LEU A 100 -7.97 -1.54 11.90
CA LEU A 100 -8.30 -2.56 10.89
C LEU A 100 -9.69 -3.18 11.13
N MET A 101 -10.07 -3.37 12.41
CA MET A 101 -11.41 -3.86 12.74
C MET A 101 -12.50 -2.84 12.41
N THR A 102 -12.26 -1.54 12.55
CA THR A 102 -13.23 -0.50 12.17
C THR A 102 -13.64 -0.65 10.70
N PHE A 103 -12.68 -0.82 9.80
CA PHE A 103 -12.95 -1.07 8.39
C PHE A 103 -13.83 -2.33 8.16
N LEU A 104 -13.55 -3.41 8.87
CA LEU A 104 -14.33 -4.65 8.77
C LEU A 104 -15.74 -4.50 9.33
N LEU A 105 -15.90 -3.77 10.45
CA LEU A 105 -17.20 -3.48 11.05
C LEU A 105 -18.09 -2.67 10.10
N ASP A 106 -17.52 -1.70 9.40
CA ASP A 106 -18.23 -0.90 8.39
C ASP A 106 -18.74 -1.76 7.23
N LEU A 107 -18.05 -2.87 6.92
CA LEU A 107 -18.47 -3.87 5.94
C LEU A 107 -19.47 -4.90 6.51
N GLY A 108 -19.87 -4.78 7.78
CA GLY A 108 -20.79 -5.70 8.43
C GLY A 108 -20.17 -6.99 8.99
N VAL A 109 -18.82 -7.06 9.07
CA VAL A 109 -18.12 -8.14 9.79
C VAL A 109 -18.15 -7.84 11.28
N GLU A 110 -18.55 -8.80 12.10
CA GLU A 110 -18.57 -8.64 13.55
C GLU A 110 -17.21 -9.04 14.17
N ALA A 111 -16.90 -8.47 15.33
CA ALA A 111 -15.64 -8.75 16.02
C ALA A 111 -15.44 -10.25 16.37
N ASN A 112 -16.53 -10.99 16.54
CA ASN A 112 -16.50 -12.44 16.85
C ASN A 112 -16.58 -13.33 15.60
N ASP A 113 -16.59 -12.76 14.39
CA ASP A 113 -16.60 -13.54 13.15
C ASP A 113 -15.25 -14.16 12.83
N GLY A 114 -14.17 -13.70 13.45
CA GLY A 114 -12.83 -14.17 13.21
C GLY A 114 -11.79 -13.44 14.02
N ALA A 115 -10.55 -13.44 13.52
CA ALA A 115 -9.44 -12.77 14.18
C ALA A 115 -8.42 -12.23 13.18
N LEU A 116 -7.81 -11.09 13.55
CA LEU A 116 -6.65 -10.54 12.84
C LEU A 116 -5.41 -11.40 13.10
N ARG A 117 -4.68 -11.70 12.02
CA ARG A 117 -3.42 -12.45 12.01
C ARG A 117 -2.34 -11.57 11.38
N PHE A 118 -1.29 -11.32 12.13
CA PHE A 118 -0.11 -10.61 11.68
C PHE A 118 0.98 -11.63 11.38
N ALA A 119 1.62 -11.50 10.24
CA ALA A 119 2.67 -12.42 9.80
C ALA A 119 3.74 -11.69 8.98
N ILE A 120 4.88 -12.34 8.83
CA ILE A 120 5.91 -11.96 7.87
C ILE A 120 5.90 -13.00 6.77
N GLU A 121 5.83 -12.53 5.54
CA GLU A 121 5.82 -13.38 4.34
C GLU A 121 7.00 -12.99 3.44
N ASP A 122 7.56 -14.00 2.78
CA ASP A 122 8.47 -13.79 1.67
C ASP A 122 7.70 -13.39 0.42
N ASP A 123 8.36 -12.65 -0.47
CA ASP A 123 7.80 -12.37 -1.77
C ASP A 123 7.66 -13.67 -2.59
N PRO A 124 6.45 -14.07 -2.99
CA PRO A 124 6.24 -15.27 -3.80
C PRO A 124 6.92 -15.18 -5.17
N ALA A 125 7.21 -13.98 -5.67
CA ALA A 125 7.94 -13.77 -6.92
C ALA A 125 9.45 -13.96 -6.78
N GLY A 126 9.97 -14.21 -5.57
CA GLY A 126 11.38 -14.51 -5.34
C GLY A 126 12.31 -13.29 -5.43
N SER A 127 11.81 -12.08 -5.24
CA SER A 127 12.64 -10.86 -5.23
C SER A 127 13.62 -10.79 -4.05
N GLY A 128 13.41 -11.62 -3.03
CA GLY A 128 14.13 -11.57 -1.75
C GLY A 128 13.54 -10.56 -0.76
N LEU A 129 12.48 -9.85 -1.13
CA LEU A 129 11.76 -8.97 -0.24
C LEU A 129 10.93 -9.76 0.76
N LYS A 130 10.75 -9.18 1.95
CA LYS A 130 9.80 -9.64 2.96
C LYS A 130 8.79 -8.54 3.24
N ARG A 131 7.57 -8.96 3.60
CA ARG A 131 6.51 -8.03 3.97
C ARG A 131 5.86 -8.41 5.29
N VAL A 132 5.46 -7.43 6.07
CA VAL A 132 4.46 -7.60 7.12
C VAL A 132 3.11 -7.69 6.43
N THR A 133 2.32 -8.69 6.77
CA THR A 133 0.94 -8.85 6.29
C THR A 133 -0.03 -8.90 7.46
N VAL A 134 -1.24 -8.42 7.22
CA VAL A 134 -2.36 -8.57 8.15
C VAL A 134 -3.54 -9.13 7.39
N CYS A 135 -4.02 -10.28 7.85
CA CYS A 135 -5.21 -10.91 7.33
C CYS A 135 -6.25 -11.05 8.44
N PHE A 136 -7.53 -10.93 8.08
CA PHE A 136 -8.62 -11.36 8.95
C PHE A 136 -9.01 -12.78 8.55
N ARG A 137 -8.93 -13.72 9.49
CA ARG A 137 -9.32 -15.12 9.28
C ARG A 137 -10.69 -15.36 9.90
N PHE A 138 -11.64 -15.76 9.07
CA PHE A 138 -13.00 -16.07 9.50
C PHE A 138 -13.03 -17.36 10.34
N ALA A 139 -13.62 -17.30 11.52
CA ALA A 139 -13.87 -18.47 12.38
C ALA A 139 -15.18 -19.19 12.01
N ARG A 140 -16.09 -18.50 11.34
CA ARG A 140 -17.38 -19.01 10.87
C ARG A 140 -17.68 -18.51 9.46
N ARG A 141 -18.59 -19.16 8.75
CA ARG A 141 -19.07 -18.67 7.46
C ARG A 141 -19.72 -17.30 7.62
N ARG A 142 -19.34 -16.36 6.77
CA ARG A 142 -19.96 -15.04 6.69
C ARG A 142 -20.31 -14.71 5.25
N GLU A 143 -21.34 -13.91 5.13
CA GLU A 143 -21.78 -13.31 3.88
C GLU A 143 -21.76 -11.79 4.08
N ILE A 144 -21.07 -11.10 3.20
CA ILE A 144 -20.91 -9.65 3.23
C ILE A 144 -21.51 -9.11 1.94
N ARG A 145 -22.33 -8.10 2.07
CA ARG A 145 -22.90 -7.38 0.92
C ARG A 145 -22.24 -6.01 0.82
N VAL A 146 -21.69 -5.73 -0.35
CA VAL A 146 -21.16 -4.40 -0.69
C VAL A 146 -21.90 -3.94 -1.94
N ASP A 147 -22.68 -2.90 -1.80
CA ASP A 147 -23.63 -2.43 -2.84
C ASP A 147 -24.55 -3.57 -3.30
N GLU A 148 -24.54 -3.88 -4.59
CA GLU A 148 -25.33 -4.95 -5.20
C GLU A 148 -24.58 -6.30 -5.22
N GLN A 149 -23.34 -6.35 -4.77
CA GLN A 149 -22.51 -7.56 -4.79
C GLN A 149 -22.52 -8.27 -3.46
N GLN A 150 -22.51 -9.60 -3.52
CA GLN A 150 -22.52 -10.49 -2.36
C GLN A 150 -21.26 -11.35 -2.37
N PHE A 151 -20.53 -11.28 -1.26
CA PHE A 151 -19.28 -12.03 -1.07
C PHE A 151 -19.49 -13.06 0.04
N GLN A 152 -19.06 -14.29 -0.19
CA GLN A 152 -19.15 -15.38 0.78
C GLN A 152 -17.77 -15.78 1.26
N PHE A 153 -17.60 -15.85 2.57
CA PHE A 153 -16.37 -16.25 3.23
C PHE A 153 -16.63 -17.49 4.08
N PRO A 154 -16.19 -18.69 3.66
CA PRO A 154 -16.23 -19.90 4.48
C PRO A 154 -15.42 -19.77 5.77
N ALA A 155 -15.73 -20.58 6.77
CA ALA A 155 -14.89 -20.70 7.94
C ALA A 155 -13.47 -21.13 7.56
N GLY A 156 -12.46 -20.49 8.13
CA GLY A 156 -11.04 -20.72 7.83
C GLY A 156 -10.49 -19.90 6.67
N GLU A 157 -11.32 -19.28 5.85
CA GLU A 157 -10.88 -18.37 4.81
C GLU A 157 -10.33 -17.07 5.40
N SER A 158 -9.47 -16.40 4.64
CA SER A 158 -8.83 -15.16 5.09
C SER A 158 -8.89 -14.10 4.00
N ILE A 159 -9.15 -12.86 4.41
CA ILE A 159 -8.97 -11.69 3.56
C ILE A 159 -7.74 -10.91 4.03
N ARG A 160 -6.90 -10.48 3.08
CA ARG A 160 -5.77 -9.64 3.39
C ARG A 160 -6.22 -8.18 3.45
N LEU A 161 -5.97 -7.54 4.59
CA LEU A 161 -6.35 -6.16 4.85
C LEU A 161 -5.22 -5.19 4.61
N PHE A 162 -3.99 -5.64 4.84
CA PHE A 162 -2.82 -4.78 4.80
C PHE A 162 -1.57 -5.59 4.47
N PHE A 163 -0.61 -4.94 3.81
CA PHE A 163 0.77 -5.41 3.75
C PHE A 163 1.74 -4.22 3.69
N SER A 164 2.99 -4.47 4.10
CA SER A 164 4.04 -3.47 4.01
C SER A 164 5.38 -4.15 3.74
N TRP A 165 5.94 -3.91 2.56
CA TRP A 165 7.25 -4.41 2.18
C TRP A 165 8.36 -3.77 3.00
N ARG A 166 9.41 -4.55 3.23
CA ARG A 166 10.65 -4.07 3.85
C ARG A 166 11.79 -4.23 2.88
N HIS A 167 12.63 -3.23 2.85
CA HIS A 167 13.76 -3.17 1.94
C HIS A 167 15.08 -3.16 2.72
N THR A 168 16.17 -3.39 2.02
CA THR A 168 17.52 -2.97 2.40
C THR A 168 17.98 -1.92 1.41
N PRO A 169 19.02 -1.12 1.71
CA PRO A 169 19.58 -0.20 0.72
C PRO A 169 19.99 -0.88 -0.60
N MET A 170 20.40 -2.14 -0.53
CA MET A 170 20.75 -2.94 -1.70
C MET A 170 19.52 -3.36 -2.52
N LEU A 171 18.43 -3.76 -1.86
CA LEU A 171 17.18 -4.13 -2.53
C LEU A 171 16.46 -2.92 -3.16
N VAL A 172 16.64 -1.73 -2.60
CA VAL A 172 16.11 -0.49 -3.21
C VAL A 172 16.86 -0.13 -4.51
N ARG A 173 18.15 -0.52 -4.62
CA ARG A 173 18.99 -0.22 -5.80
C ARG A 173 18.88 -1.27 -6.92
N LYS A 174 18.30 -2.42 -6.62
CA LYS A 174 18.14 -3.54 -7.55
C LYS A 174 16.90 -3.35 -8.45
#